data_d53c250ca26f38bf4a82b7a523714dbe
#
_entry.id   d53c250ca26f38bf4a82b7a523714dbe
#
_cell.length_a   1.000
_cell.length_b   1.000
_cell.length_c   1.000
_cell.angle_alpha   90.00
_cell.angle_beta   90.00
_cell.angle_gamma   90.00
#
_symmetry.space_group_name_H-M   'P 1'
#
loop_
_entity.id
_entity.type
_entity.pdbx_description
1 polymer ?
#
loop_
_entity_poly.entity_id
_entity_poly.type
_entity_poly.pdbx_seq_one_letter_code
_entity_poly.pdbx_strand_id
1 'polypeptide(L)'
;MQPRTTLKATLTLASCGILLAAGLIQPSIAADKRYTLGSLGPGTTPFLVNTAFAKAVNKYVPGHNVQVSAVGAATKHNVLLAKGRMDFAMGAQTLYRLMAFSLGPFKKIKNGLAMTKKMSSMFSYPIGVYHGVVYAKSGIKSYKDIKGKKVFIGPPAGVATRNIRLIIDAMTGYKPGRDFTQVKMGWGPAAQAFQDRKFDVWIVPSAAPSPAISQLTLTNKIRLLPLDDSKFNHPSWKKYAAQPARFFHKINPEIYGKNLVNDKPVLTTGAYVGMNVRTNMDSELVYKTMKAFWGHIDEAHAMSVQLKDTLTLKNAVAALAGNVHPGAARYWKERGIEIKKPLKFNEEQVRKFKTNRAAARAKKKK
;
A
#
# COMPACT_ATOMS: atom_id res chain seq x y z
N MET A 1 52.45 -41.13 -55.86
CA MET A 1 53.70 -41.80 -55.48
C MET A 1 53.80 -41.87 -54.00
N GLN A 2 53.66 -43.04 -53.40
CA GLN A 2 54.04 -43.39 -52.05
C GLN A 2 55.55 -43.39 -51.90
N PRO A 3 56.16 -43.35 -50.69
CA PRO A 3 56.09 -44.57 -49.88
C PRO A 3 55.90 -44.34 -48.34
N ARG A 4 55.54 -45.48 -47.76
CA ARG A 4 55.47 -45.90 -46.36
C ARG A 4 56.85 -45.93 -45.69
N THR A 5 56.87 -45.76 -44.34
CA THR A 5 57.67 -46.59 -43.38
C THR A 5 57.21 -46.38 -41.97
N THR A 6 56.59 -47.35 -41.36
CA THR A 6 56.95 -48.31 -40.29
C THR A 6 57.38 -47.72 -38.93
N LEU A 7 56.51 -47.90 -37.94
CA LEU A 7 56.55 -48.63 -36.65
C LEU A 7 57.83 -48.61 -35.83
N LYS A 8 57.72 -48.10 -34.57
CA LYS A 8 58.34 -48.78 -33.41
C LYS A 8 57.61 -48.45 -32.16
N ALA A 9 57.05 -49.44 -31.47
CA ALA A 9 56.50 -49.44 -30.17
C ALA A 9 57.62 -49.37 -29.12
N THR A 10 57.37 -48.59 -28.03
CA THR A 10 58.12 -48.79 -26.79
C THR A 10 57.14 -48.62 -25.60
N LEU A 11 57.01 -49.75 -24.92
CA LEU A 11 56.34 -49.87 -23.61
C LEU A 11 57.15 -49.10 -22.56
N THR A 12 56.52 -48.31 -21.71
CA THR A 12 57.10 -47.96 -20.40
C THR A 12 55.99 -47.79 -19.35
N LEU A 13 56.05 -48.66 -18.42
CA LEU A 13 55.57 -48.78 -17.03
C LEU A 13 54.64 -47.77 -16.45
N ALA A 14 53.64 -48.34 -15.83
CA ALA A 14 52.67 -47.80 -14.86
C ALA A 14 53.34 -47.11 -13.66
N SER A 15 52.86 -45.91 -13.36
CA SER A 15 53.00 -45.33 -12.05
C SER A 15 51.58 -44.99 -11.54
N CYS A 16 51.09 -45.79 -10.59
CA CYS A 16 49.88 -45.51 -9.80
C CYS A 16 50.06 -44.24 -9.01
N GLY A 17 49.54 -43.14 -9.50
CA GLY A 17 49.31 -41.92 -8.72
C GLY A 17 47.93 -41.96 -8.10
N ILE A 18 47.84 -42.24 -6.79
CA ILE A 18 46.61 -42.06 -5.98
C ILE A 18 46.37 -40.56 -5.88
N LEU A 19 45.52 -40.03 -6.74
CA LEU A 19 44.94 -38.69 -6.58
C LEU A 19 43.92 -38.77 -5.46
N LEU A 20 44.28 -38.31 -4.25
CA LEU A 20 43.34 -37.94 -3.21
C LEU A 20 42.44 -36.84 -3.79
N ALA A 21 41.23 -37.22 -4.18
CA ALA A 21 40.15 -36.30 -4.45
C ALA A 21 39.72 -35.68 -3.11
N ALA A 22 40.41 -34.62 -2.69
CA ALA A 22 39.87 -33.69 -1.68
C ALA A 22 38.64 -33.06 -2.28
N GLY A 23 37.48 -33.65 -2.04
CA GLY A 23 36.20 -33.07 -2.39
C GLY A 23 36.06 -31.72 -1.70
N LEU A 24 36.26 -30.65 -2.47
CA LEU A 24 35.86 -29.30 -2.06
C LEU A 24 34.36 -29.35 -1.86
N ILE A 25 33.93 -29.53 -0.58
CA ILE A 25 32.56 -29.28 -0.15
C ILE A 25 32.36 -27.76 -0.33
N GLN A 26 32.00 -27.37 -1.55
CA GLN A 26 31.47 -25.99 -1.72
C GLN A 26 30.20 -25.90 -0.93
N PRO A 27 30.11 -24.95 0.02
CA PRO A 27 28.85 -24.73 0.71
C PRO A 27 27.82 -24.38 -0.37
N SER A 28 26.83 -25.25 -0.54
CA SER A 28 25.68 -24.95 -1.39
C SER A 28 25.02 -23.72 -0.79
N ILE A 29 25.22 -22.56 -1.41
CA ILE A 29 24.46 -21.36 -1.06
C ILE A 29 23.02 -21.65 -1.46
N ALA A 30 22.22 -22.08 -0.49
CA ALA A 30 20.81 -22.30 -0.71
C ALA A 30 20.21 -21.00 -1.28
N ALA A 31 19.53 -21.12 -2.41
CA ALA A 31 18.91 -19.97 -3.06
C ALA A 31 17.90 -19.30 -2.08
N ASP A 32 17.94 -17.98 -2.01
CA ASP A 32 17.05 -17.21 -1.15
C ASP A 32 15.59 -17.57 -1.39
N LYS A 33 14.86 -17.81 -0.32
CA LYS A 33 13.42 -18.04 -0.35
C LYS A 33 12.71 -16.74 -0.72
N ARG A 34 11.99 -16.73 -1.82
CA ARG A 34 11.33 -15.56 -2.38
C ARG A 34 9.94 -15.36 -1.82
N TYR A 35 9.62 -14.12 -1.47
CA TYR A 35 8.32 -13.67 -0.98
C TYR A 35 7.81 -12.50 -1.79
N THR A 36 6.50 -12.41 -1.95
CA THR A 36 5.84 -11.32 -2.68
C THR A 36 5.13 -10.36 -1.73
N LEU A 37 5.36 -9.06 -1.93
CA LEU A 37 4.72 -7.99 -1.17
C LEU A 37 3.89 -7.09 -2.09
N GLY A 38 2.57 -7.14 -1.96
CA GLY A 38 1.64 -6.28 -2.71
C GLY A 38 1.61 -4.85 -2.18
N SER A 39 1.89 -3.89 -3.06
CA SER A 39 1.95 -2.47 -2.74
C SER A 39 1.09 -1.62 -3.70
N LEU A 40 0.84 -0.37 -3.34
CA LEU A 40 0.44 0.66 -4.31
C LEU A 40 1.65 1.05 -5.17
N GLY A 41 1.41 1.79 -6.25
CA GLY A 41 2.47 2.23 -7.16
C GLY A 41 3.33 3.38 -6.61
N PRO A 42 4.43 3.71 -7.33
CA PRO A 42 5.29 4.85 -7.02
C PRO A 42 4.51 6.15 -6.80
N GLY A 43 5.08 7.07 -6.02
CA GLY A 43 4.44 8.33 -5.62
C GLY A 43 3.46 8.22 -4.45
N THR A 44 3.26 7.00 -3.90
CA THR A 44 2.41 6.79 -2.71
C THR A 44 3.24 6.41 -1.49
N THR A 45 2.78 6.80 -0.29
CA THR A 45 3.43 6.40 0.97
C THR A 45 3.55 4.87 1.12
N PRO A 46 2.53 4.05 0.79
CA PRO A 46 2.68 2.61 0.85
C PRO A 46 3.79 2.03 -0.02
N PHE A 47 4.08 2.64 -1.17
CA PHE A 47 5.20 2.19 -1.99
C PHE A 47 6.54 2.43 -1.29
N LEU A 48 6.73 3.60 -0.70
CA LEU A 48 7.95 3.93 0.07
C LEU A 48 8.12 2.99 1.26
N VAL A 49 7.08 2.83 2.09
CA VAL A 49 7.11 1.95 3.28
C VAL A 49 7.39 0.51 2.90
N ASN A 50 6.71 -0.01 1.89
CA ASN A 50 6.86 -1.40 1.46
C ASN A 50 8.23 -1.67 0.82
N THR A 51 8.77 -0.68 0.10
CA THR A 51 10.15 -0.75 -0.43
C THR A 51 11.18 -0.74 0.70
N ALA A 52 11.00 0.13 1.70
CA ALA A 52 11.87 0.16 2.88
C ALA A 52 11.80 -1.16 3.67
N PHE A 53 10.60 -1.72 3.86
CA PHE A 53 10.41 -3.02 4.51
C PHE A 53 11.13 -4.14 3.74
N ALA A 54 10.91 -4.24 2.43
CA ALA A 54 11.56 -5.26 1.61
C ALA A 54 13.08 -5.13 1.65
N LYS A 55 13.60 -3.90 1.55
CA LYS A 55 15.05 -3.62 1.64
C LYS A 55 15.64 -4.07 2.97
N ALA A 56 14.97 -3.76 4.08
CA ALA A 56 15.42 -4.17 5.41
C ALA A 56 15.41 -5.70 5.57
N VAL A 57 14.33 -6.39 5.12
CA VAL A 57 14.26 -7.85 5.17
C VAL A 57 15.36 -8.49 4.33
N ASN A 58 15.54 -8.03 3.09
CA ASN A 58 16.54 -8.58 2.17
C ASN A 58 17.98 -8.38 2.68
N LYS A 59 18.21 -7.31 3.45
CA LYS A 59 19.52 -7.01 4.02
C LYS A 59 19.81 -7.76 5.34
N TYR A 60 18.79 -7.90 6.20
CA TYR A 60 18.99 -8.33 7.58
C TYR A 60 18.37 -9.69 7.95
N VAL A 61 17.70 -10.35 6.98
CA VAL A 61 17.15 -11.70 7.18
C VAL A 61 17.76 -12.65 6.14
N PRO A 62 18.95 -13.20 6.39
CA PRO A 62 19.64 -14.07 5.43
C PRO A 62 18.76 -15.23 4.91
N GLY A 63 18.94 -15.59 3.65
CA GLY A 63 18.16 -16.65 3.00
C GLY A 63 16.73 -16.27 2.64
N HIS A 64 16.35 -14.98 2.75
CA HIS A 64 15.00 -14.51 2.48
C HIS A 64 15.02 -13.25 1.60
N ASN A 65 14.23 -13.26 0.52
CA ASN A 65 14.11 -12.16 -0.43
C ASN A 65 12.65 -11.74 -0.61
N VAL A 66 12.32 -10.50 -0.27
CA VAL A 66 10.98 -9.90 -0.45
C VAL A 66 10.99 -9.02 -1.69
N GLN A 67 10.09 -9.32 -2.63
CA GLN A 67 9.91 -8.58 -3.87
C GLN A 67 8.62 -7.76 -3.83
N VAL A 68 8.73 -6.45 -4.06
CA VAL A 68 7.58 -5.53 -4.08
C VAL A 68 6.87 -5.60 -5.41
N SER A 69 5.60 -5.97 -5.40
CA SER A 69 4.69 -5.93 -6.55
C SER A 69 3.78 -4.70 -6.45
N ALA A 70 4.07 -3.69 -7.27
CA ALA A 70 3.29 -2.44 -7.33
C ALA A 70 2.17 -2.47 -8.40
N VAL A 71 1.87 -3.64 -8.95
CA VAL A 71 0.86 -3.84 -10.00
C VAL A 71 -0.50 -4.20 -9.39
N GLY A 72 -1.53 -3.42 -9.72
CA GLY A 72 -2.89 -3.66 -9.27
C GLY A 72 -3.31 -2.81 -8.08
N ALA A 73 -4.40 -3.20 -7.45
CA ALA A 73 -4.98 -2.50 -6.31
C ALA A 73 -4.84 -3.34 -5.03
N ALA A 74 -4.76 -2.67 -3.87
CA ALA A 74 -4.68 -3.32 -2.57
C ALA A 74 -5.84 -4.32 -2.32
N THR A 75 -7.01 -4.10 -2.91
CA THR A 75 -8.14 -5.03 -2.89
C THR A 75 -7.80 -6.38 -3.49
N LYS A 76 -7.13 -6.39 -4.66
CA LYS A 76 -6.65 -7.62 -5.32
C LYS A 76 -5.55 -8.30 -4.48
N HIS A 77 -4.59 -7.51 -3.98
CA HIS A 77 -3.49 -8.02 -3.18
C HIS A 77 -3.99 -8.74 -1.91
N ASN A 78 -4.94 -8.14 -1.19
CA ASN A 78 -5.50 -8.79 0.01
C ASN A 78 -6.30 -10.06 -0.32
N VAL A 79 -6.94 -10.16 -1.49
CA VAL A 79 -7.56 -11.41 -1.94
C VAL A 79 -6.50 -12.47 -2.26
N LEU A 80 -5.40 -12.10 -2.91
CA LEU A 80 -4.28 -13.00 -3.20
C LEU A 80 -3.59 -13.46 -1.91
N LEU A 81 -3.38 -12.55 -0.95
CA LEU A 81 -2.85 -12.84 0.37
C LEU A 81 -3.71 -13.88 1.11
N ALA A 82 -5.03 -13.66 1.19
CA ALA A 82 -5.97 -14.58 1.82
C ALA A 82 -6.07 -15.95 1.12
N LYS A 83 -5.70 -16.02 -0.16
CA LYS A 83 -5.62 -17.26 -0.94
C LYS A 83 -4.25 -17.95 -0.89
N GLY A 84 -3.28 -17.39 -0.15
CA GLY A 84 -1.92 -17.91 -0.08
C GLY A 84 -1.08 -17.71 -1.34
N ARG A 85 -1.52 -16.83 -2.25
CA ARG A 85 -0.85 -16.51 -3.53
C ARG A 85 -0.03 -15.21 -3.46
N MET A 86 0.12 -14.66 -2.28
CA MET A 86 0.93 -13.49 -1.93
C MET A 86 1.31 -13.63 -0.46
N ASP A 87 2.46 -13.12 -0.05
CA ASP A 87 3.02 -13.36 1.28
C ASP A 87 2.75 -12.20 2.21
N PHE A 88 2.94 -10.99 1.71
CA PHE A 88 2.68 -9.73 2.40
C PHE A 88 1.82 -8.83 1.52
N ALA A 89 1.05 -7.96 2.11
CA ALA A 89 0.31 -6.93 1.36
C ALA A 89 0.02 -5.71 2.22
N MET A 90 -0.08 -4.55 1.60
CA MET A 90 -0.66 -3.39 2.27
C MET A 90 -2.08 -3.71 2.73
N GLY A 91 -2.34 -3.57 4.04
CA GLY A 91 -3.65 -3.74 4.66
C GLY A 91 -4.26 -2.41 5.09
N ALA A 92 -5.52 -2.44 5.52
CA ALA A 92 -6.20 -1.31 6.16
C ALA A 92 -7.45 -1.78 6.89
N GLN A 93 -7.83 -1.12 7.98
CA GLN A 93 -9.08 -1.40 8.69
C GLN A 93 -10.31 -1.30 7.77
N THR A 94 -10.31 -0.35 6.83
CA THR A 94 -11.37 -0.23 5.82
C THR A 94 -11.40 -1.41 4.86
N LEU A 95 -10.24 -1.90 4.39
CA LEU A 95 -10.14 -3.11 3.54
C LEU A 95 -10.68 -4.32 4.29
N TYR A 96 -10.22 -4.52 5.52
CA TYR A 96 -10.65 -5.60 6.40
C TYR A 96 -12.18 -5.60 6.58
N ARG A 97 -12.76 -4.42 6.94
CA ARG A 97 -14.20 -4.27 7.09
C ARG A 97 -14.95 -4.58 5.78
N LEU A 98 -14.54 -4.02 4.67
CA LEU A 98 -15.21 -4.25 3.38
C LEU A 98 -15.15 -5.72 2.97
N MET A 99 -14.04 -6.40 3.19
CA MET A 99 -13.89 -7.83 2.90
C MET A 99 -14.76 -8.67 3.85
N ALA A 100 -14.69 -8.45 5.16
CA ALA A 100 -15.47 -9.20 6.16
C ALA A 100 -16.98 -9.17 5.85
N PHE A 101 -17.50 -8.02 5.46
CA PHE A 101 -18.92 -7.83 5.13
C PHE A 101 -19.27 -8.06 3.64
N SER A 102 -18.32 -8.48 2.82
CA SER A 102 -18.50 -8.66 1.37
C SER A 102 -19.07 -7.39 0.68
N LEU A 103 -18.45 -6.24 0.92
CA LEU A 103 -18.89 -4.93 0.44
C LEU A 103 -17.99 -4.37 -0.65
N GLY A 104 -18.52 -3.46 -1.44
CA GLY A 104 -17.76 -2.71 -2.45
C GLY A 104 -17.01 -3.63 -3.43
N PRO A 105 -15.67 -3.53 -3.53
CA PRO A 105 -14.87 -4.39 -4.41
C PRO A 105 -14.96 -5.89 -4.09
N PHE A 106 -15.35 -6.22 -2.85
CA PHE A 106 -15.45 -7.61 -2.37
C PHE A 106 -16.87 -8.18 -2.46
N LYS A 107 -17.82 -7.51 -3.10
CA LYS A 107 -19.24 -7.93 -3.16
C LYS A 107 -19.48 -9.33 -3.75
N LYS A 108 -18.55 -9.82 -4.58
CA LYS A 108 -18.61 -11.15 -5.19
C LYS A 108 -18.01 -12.25 -4.29
N ILE A 109 -17.37 -11.88 -3.17
CA ILE A 109 -16.76 -12.84 -2.24
C ILE A 109 -17.85 -13.34 -1.28
N LYS A 110 -18.21 -14.62 -1.36
CA LYS A 110 -19.25 -15.23 -0.50
C LYS A 110 -18.81 -15.29 0.97
N ASN A 111 -17.58 -15.72 1.24
CA ASN A 111 -17.04 -15.97 2.58
C ASN A 111 -16.01 -14.93 3.02
N GLY A 112 -16.37 -13.63 2.92
CA GLY A 112 -15.44 -12.54 3.18
C GLY A 112 -14.84 -12.56 4.58
N LEU A 113 -15.62 -12.85 5.63
CA LEU A 113 -15.13 -12.94 7.01
C LEU A 113 -14.11 -14.07 7.17
N ALA A 114 -14.37 -15.26 6.60
CA ALA A 114 -13.43 -16.39 6.65
C ALA A 114 -12.11 -16.05 5.91
N MET A 115 -12.18 -15.29 4.83
CA MET A 115 -10.98 -14.82 4.14
C MET A 115 -10.15 -13.84 5.00
N THR A 116 -10.79 -12.97 5.78
CA THR A 116 -10.06 -12.06 6.68
C THR A 116 -9.33 -12.81 7.79
N LYS A 117 -9.80 -14.00 8.22
CA LYS A 117 -9.12 -14.84 9.21
C LYS A 117 -7.79 -15.43 8.69
N LYS A 118 -7.58 -15.44 7.36
CA LYS A 118 -6.34 -15.91 6.70
C LYS A 118 -5.26 -14.84 6.56
N MET A 119 -5.52 -13.63 7.05
CA MET A 119 -4.60 -12.50 7.03
C MET A 119 -4.43 -11.97 8.45
N SER A 120 -3.19 -11.67 8.82
CA SER A 120 -2.85 -11.09 10.12
C SER A 120 -2.11 -9.76 9.93
N SER A 121 -2.38 -8.80 10.80
CA SER A 121 -1.69 -7.51 10.79
C SER A 121 -0.30 -7.63 11.42
N MET A 122 0.64 -6.85 10.95
CA MET A 122 1.99 -6.71 11.51
C MET A 122 2.17 -5.35 12.17
N PHE A 123 1.94 -4.28 11.42
CA PHE A 123 2.01 -2.89 11.88
C PHE A 123 1.09 -2.00 11.05
N SER A 124 0.90 -0.76 11.52
CA SER A 124 0.13 0.27 10.81
C SER A 124 0.93 1.55 10.62
N TYR A 125 0.47 2.41 9.72
CA TYR A 125 1.03 3.73 9.46
C TYR A 125 0.01 4.61 8.71
N PRO A 126 0.10 5.95 8.77
CA PRO A 126 -0.71 6.83 7.94
C PRO A 126 -0.40 6.61 6.45
N ILE A 127 -1.42 6.39 5.61
CA ILE A 127 -1.23 6.40 4.14
C ILE A 127 -0.80 7.78 3.63
N GLY A 128 -0.85 8.78 4.51
CA GLY A 128 -0.80 10.18 4.21
C GLY A 128 -2.21 10.75 4.06
N VAL A 129 -2.30 11.89 3.38
CA VAL A 129 -3.54 12.64 3.17
C VAL A 129 -3.87 12.73 1.68
N TYR A 130 -5.13 12.99 1.36
CA TYR A 130 -5.54 13.17 -0.03
C TYR A 130 -5.14 14.56 -0.50
N HIS A 131 -4.21 14.61 -1.45
CA HIS A 131 -3.85 15.82 -2.17
C HIS A 131 -4.70 15.92 -3.43
N GLY A 132 -5.54 16.94 -3.54
CA GLY A 132 -6.22 17.30 -4.79
C GLY A 132 -5.38 18.33 -5.54
N VAL A 133 -4.53 17.87 -6.46
CA VAL A 133 -3.52 18.70 -7.13
C VAL A 133 -4.04 19.21 -8.46
N VAL A 134 -3.88 20.51 -8.72
CA VAL A 134 -4.20 21.16 -9.98
C VAL A 134 -3.09 22.16 -10.36
N TYR A 135 -2.91 22.41 -11.63
CA TYR A 135 -2.06 23.53 -12.06
C TYR A 135 -2.74 24.85 -11.73
N ALA A 136 -2.01 25.82 -11.19
CA ALA A 136 -2.56 27.14 -10.82
C ALA A 136 -3.22 27.85 -12.01
N LYS A 137 -2.62 27.74 -13.20
CA LYS A 137 -3.15 28.31 -14.45
C LYS A 137 -4.42 27.66 -14.98
N SER A 138 -4.87 26.53 -14.41
CA SER A 138 -6.12 25.87 -14.83
C SER A 138 -7.37 26.62 -14.40
N GLY A 139 -7.26 27.58 -13.50
CA GLY A 139 -8.41 28.28 -12.91
C GLY A 139 -9.18 27.48 -11.87
N ILE A 140 -8.86 26.19 -11.67
CA ILE A 140 -9.54 25.34 -10.69
C ILE A 140 -9.07 25.73 -9.28
N LYS A 141 -9.99 26.16 -8.42
CA LYS A 141 -9.71 26.62 -7.05
C LYS A 141 -10.36 25.73 -5.98
N SER A 142 -11.39 24.98 -6.33
CA SER A 142 -12.18 24.15 -5.42
C SER A 142 -12.65 22.85 -6.10
N TYR A 143 -13.22 21.94 -5.32
CA TYR A 143 -13.86 20.74 -5.88
C TYR A 143 -15.06 21.06 -6.78
N LYS A 144 -15.69 22.25 -6.67
CA LYS A 144 -16.81 22.65 -7.54
C LYS A 144 -16.35 22.87 -8.98
N ASP A 145 -15.10 23.29 -9.19
CA ASP A 145 -14.54 23.63 -10.48
C ASP A 145 -14.12 22.40 -11.32
N ILE A 146 -14.26 21.19 -10.75
CA ILE A 146 -13.91 19.96 -11.49
C ILE A 146 -15.02 19.49 -12.45
N LYS A 147 -16.16 20.18 -12.52
CA LYS A 147 -17.25 19.86 -13.47
C LYS A 147 -16.72 19.92 -14.90
N GLY A 148 -17.00 18.87 -15.69
CA GLY A 148 -16.52 18.75 -17.06
C GLY A 148 -15.03 18.38 -17.22
N LYS A 149 -14.26 18.31 -16.13
CA LYS A 149 -12.81 18.06 -16.17
C LYS A 149 -12.46 16.57 -16.21
N LYS A 150 -11.24 16.26 -16.63
CA LYS A 150 -10.63 14.93 -16.53
C LYS A 150 -9.97 14.80 -15.16
N VAL A 151 -10.47 13.90 -14.32
CA VAL A 151 -10.04 13.76 -12.91
C VAL A 151 -9.51 12.37 -12.65
N PHE A 152 -8.27 12.27 -12.19
CA PHE A 152 -7.72 11.02 -11.68
C PHE A 152 -8.01 10.90 -10.18
N ILE A 153 -8.67 9.82 -9.80
CA ILE A 153 -9.07 9.51 -8.43
C ILE A 153 -8.61 8.09 -8.01
N GLY A 154 -7.68 7.53 -8.76
CA GLY A 154 -7.14 6.18 -8.54
C GLY A 154 -7.76 5.07 -9.40
N PRO A 155 -7.22 3.86 -9.31
CA PRO A 155 -7.66 2.69 -10.08
C PRO A 155 -9.15 2.38 -9.82
N PRO A 156 -9.92 1.93 -10.82
CA PRO A 156 -11.39 1.80 -10.73
C PRO A 156 -11.91 0.97 -9.55
N ALA A 157 -11.21 -0.08 -9.13
CA ALA A 157 -11.61 -0.98 -8.04
C ALA A 157 -10.98 -0.63 -6.68
N GLY A 158 -10.25 0.49 -6.56
CA GLY A 158 -9.54 0.88 -5.34
C GLY A 158 -10.46 1.33 -4.21
N VAL A 159 -10.11 1.02 -2.96
CA VAL A 159 -10.78 1.59 -1.77
C VAL A 159 -10.53 3.09 -1.69
N ALA A 160 -9.30 3.55 -1.97
CA ALA A 160 -8.98 4.97 -2.01
C ALA A 160 -9.84 5.70 -3.07
N THR A 161 -10.00 5.11 -4.25
CA THR A 161 -10.90 5.63 -5.32
C THR A 161 -12.33 5.78 -4.83
N ARG A 162 -12.86 4.77 -4.12
CA ARG A 162 -14.18 4.85 -3.51
C ARG A 162 -14.29 5.97 -2.48
N ASN A 163 -13.27 6.16 -1.67
CA ASN A 163 -13.23 7.23 -0.67
C ASN A 163 -13.17 8.61 -1.32
N ILE A 164 -12.34 8.79 -2.33
CA ILE A 164 -12.25 10.05 -3.08
C ILE A 164 -13.61 10.38 -3.75
N ARG A 165 -14.31 9.38 -4.29
CA ARG A 165 -15.68 9.60 -4.80
C ARG A 165 -16.64 10.08 -3.73
N LEU A 166 -16.56 9.56 -2.50
CA LEU A 166 -17.39 10.03 -1.38
C LEU A 166 -17.05 11.47 -0.98
N ILE A 167 -15.76 11.81 -1.01
CA ILE A 167 -15.29 13.17 -0.73
C ILE A 167 -15.80 14.14 -1.80
N ILE A 168 -15.59 13.85 -3.08
CA ILE A 168 -16.08 14.69 -4.19
C ILE A 168 -17.60 14.86 -4.10
N ASP A 169 -18.33 13.76 -3.90
CA ASP A 169 -19.79 13.80 -3.76
C ASP A 169 -20.22 14.64 -2.56
N ALA A 170 -19.53 14.57 -1.44
CA ALA A 170 -19.81 15.41 -0.28
C ALA A 170 -19.57 16.89 -0.55
N MET A 171 -18.48 17.22 -1.24
CA MET A 171 -18.09 18.61 -1.53
C MET A 171 -18.98 19.25 -2.59
N THR A 172 -19.56 18.46 -3.53
CA THR A 172 -20.12 19.01 -4.78
C THR A 172 -21.43 18.36 -5.24
N GLY A 173 -21.75 17.13 -4.79
CA GLY A 173 -22.79 16.29 -5.38
C GLY A 173 -22.39 15.62 -6.70
N TYR A 174 -21.16 15.81 -7.17
CA TYR A 174 -20.72 15.32 -8.50
C TYR A 174 -20.41 13.81 -8.50
N LYS A 175 -20.71 13.19 -9.64
CA LYS A 175 -20.51 11.75 -9.90
C LYS A 175 -19.62 11.56 -11.12
N PRO A 176 -18.68 10.61 -11.08
CA PRO A 176 -17.87 10.27 -12.24
C PRO A 176 -18.74 9.73 -13.38
N GLY A 177 -18.44 10.14 -14.61
CA GLY A 177 -19.16 9.78 -15.82
C GLY A 177 -20.42 10.62 -16.11
N ARG A 178 -20.89 11.42 -15.10
CA ARG A 178 -21.98 12.39 -15.28
C ARG A 178 -21.46 13.81 -15.23
N ASP A 179 -20.71 14.15 -14.20
CA ASP A 179 -20.29 15.53 -13.93
C ASP A 179 -18.81 15.76 -14.23
N PHE A 180 -17.99 14.72 -14.27
CA PHE A 180 -16.58 14.75 -14.65
C PHE A 180 -16.14 13.41 -15.24
N THR A 181 -15.09 13.43 -16.07
CA THR A 181 -14.51 12.22 -16.65
C THR A 181 -13.50 11.61 -15.69
N GLN A 182 -13.74 10.39 -15.21
CA GLN A 182 -12.76 9.67 -14.41
C GLN A 182 -11.67 9.09 -15.31
N VAL A 183 -10.43 9.50 -15.08
CA VAL A 183 -9.24 8.89 -15.70
C VAL A 183 -9.00 7.51 -15.11
N LYS A 184 -8.88 6.49 -15.96
CA LYS A 184 -8.73 5.08 -15.56
C LYS A 184 -7.30 4.62 -15.80
N MET A 185 -6.46 4.68 -14.77
CA MET A 185 -5.08 4.15 -14.79
C MET A 185 -4.64 3.71 -13.40
N GLY A 186 -3.45 3.11 -13.28
CA GLY A 186 -2.82 2.78 -12.01
C GLY A 186 -2.24 4.01 -11.32
N TRP A 187 -1.83 3.85 -10.04
CA TRP A 187 -1.20 4.93 -9.28
C TRP A 187 0.16 5.34 -9.86
N GLY A 188 0.98 4.36 -10.30
CA GLY A 188 2.34 4.63 -10.79
C GLY A 188 2.40 5.59 -11.97
N PRO A 189 1.70 5.32 -13.09
CA PRO A 189 1.77 6.21 -14.26
C PRO A 189 1.03 7.54 -14.08
N ALA A 190 0.21 7.71 -13.03
CA ALA A 190 -0.62 8.90 -12.88
C ALA A 190 0.19 10.18 -12.64
N ALA A 191 1.29 10.12 -11.89
CA ALA A 191 2.13 11.28 -11.64
C ALA A 191 2.73 11.82 -12.95
N GLN A 192 3.30 10.94 -13.78
CA GLN A 192 3.85 11.32 -15.08
C GLN A 192 2.77 11.83 -16.03
N ALA A 193 1.64 11.13 -16.11
CA ALA A 193 0.51 11.55 -16.96
C ALA A 193 -0.07 12.92 -16.55
N PHE A 194 -0.01 13.28 -15.25
CA PHE A 194 -0.36 14.62 -14.79
C PHE A 194 0.68 15.66 -15.21
N GLN A 195 1.96 15.36 -15.11
CA GLN A 195 3.04 16.22 -15.61
C GLN A 195 2.89 16.45 -17.12
N ASP A 196 2.53 15.43 -17.88
CA ASP A 196 2.24 15.50 -19.33
C ASP A 196 0.89 16.16 -19.64
N ARG A 197 0.17 16.69 -18.63
CA ARG A 197 -1.12 17.39 -18.78
C ARG A 197 -2.22 16.56 -19.46
N LYS A 198 -2.20 15.23 -19.29
CA LYS A 198 -3.19 14.33 -19.87
C LYS A 198 -4.54 14.38 -19.15
N PHE A 199 -4.57 15.01 -17.97
CA PHE A 199 -5.79 15.26 -17.19
C PHE A 199 -5.61 16.49 -16.27
N ASP A 200 -6.74 17.03 -15.76
CA ASP A 200 -6.80 18.34 -15.13
C ASP A 200 -6.58 18.30 -13.61
N VAL A 201 -7.02 17.22 -12.95
CA VAL A 201 -7.03 17.09 -11.48
C VAL A 201 -6.44 15.75 -11.06
N TRP A 202 -5.42 15.80 -10.24
CA TRP A 202 -4.75 14.62 -9.68
C TRP A 202 -5.06 14.48 -8.19
N ILE A 203 -5.86 13.49 -7.79
CA ILE A 203 -6.14 13.24 -6.37
C ILE A 203 -5.39 11.98 -5.94
N VAL A 204 -4.41 12.16 -5.05
CA VAL A 204 -3.49 11.11 -4.63
C VAL A 204 -3.35 11.07 -3.11
N PRO A 205 -3.40 9.87 -2.46
CA PRO A 205 -3.02 9.71 -1.07
C PRO A 205 -1.50 9.63 -0.95
N SER A 206 -0.90 10.59 -0.26
CA SER A 206 0.54 10.63 -0.01
C SER A 206 0.83 11.33 1.32
N ALA A 207 2.02 11.12 1.89
CA ALA A 207 2.50 11.95 3.00
C ALA A 207 2.59 13.42 2.57
N ALA A 208 2.62 14.33 3.51
CA ALA A 208 2.85 15.74 3.28
C ALA A 208 4.17 16.16 3.99
N PRO A 209 5.20 16.61 3.24
CA PRO A 209 5.23 16.81 1.81
C PRO A 209 5.26 15.48 1.01
N SER A 210 4.66 15.47 -0.17
CA SER A 210 4.72 14.35 -1.13
C SER A 210 5.91 14.53 -2.07
N PRO A 211 6.81 13.54 -2.24
CA PRO A 211 7.95 13.68 -3.14
C PRO A 211 7.57 14.05 -4.56
N ALA A 212 6.54 13.39 -5.11
CA ALA A 212 6.07 13.65 -6.46
C ALA A 212 5.46 15.06 -6.63
N ILE A 213 4.80 15.58 -5.59
CA ILE A 213 4.25 16.94 -5.60
C ILE A 213 5.39 17.96 -5.41
N SER A 214 6.34 17.68 -4.49
CA SER A 214 7.52 18.55 -4.31
C SER A 214 8.32 18.69 -5.61
N GLN A 215 8.53 17.58 -6.33
CA GLN A 215 9.19 17.65 -7.63
C GLN A 215 8.39 18.47 -8.66
N LEU A 216 7.07 18.32 -8.67
CA LEU A 216 6.21 19.11 -9.56
C LEU A 216 6.31 20.61 -9.26
N THR A 217 6.43 21.00 -7.97
CA THR A 217 6.57 22.41 -7.57
C THR A 217 7.92 23.02 -7.89
N LEU A 218 8.94 22.26 -8.26
CA LEU A 218 10.22 22.84 -8.69
C LEU A 218 10.06 23.70 -9.95
N THR A 219 9.17 23.30 -10.84
CA THR A 219 9.02 23.95 -12.17
C THR A 219 7.61 24.47 -12.45
N ASN A 220 6.62 24.15 -11.62
CA ASN A 220 5.23 24.48 -11.90
C ASN A 220 4.54 25.11 -10.69
N LYS A 221 3.77 26.18 -10.92
CA LYS A 221 2.82 26.69 -9.93
C LYS A 221 1.59 25.78 -9.88
N ILE A 222 1.31 25.23 -8.71
CA ILE A 222 0.17 24.33 -8.44
C ILE A 222 -0.69 24.85 -7.30
N ARG A 223 -1.88 24.32 -7.19
CA ARG A 223 -2.81 24.52 -6.08
C ARG A 223 -3.25 23.17 -5.53
N LEU A 224 -3.44 23.09 -4.22
CA LEU A 224 -4.15 22.00 -3.57
C LEU A 224 -5.60 22.40 -3.32
N LEU A 225 -6.54 21.48 -3.60
CA LEU A 225 -7.97 21.70 -3.39
C LEU A 225 -8.33 21.43 -1.92
N PRO A 226 -8.81 22.44 -1.16
CA PRO A 226 -9.21 22.26 0.23
C PRO A 226 -10.56 21.54 0.34
N LEU A 227 -10.76 20.82 1.46
CA LEU A 227 -12.08 20.41 1.89
C LEU A 227 -12.87 21.64 2.38
N ASP A 228 -14.15 21.67 2.08
CA ASP A 228 -15.12 22.62 2.62
C ASP A 228 -15.81 21.98 3.84
N ASP A 229 -15.48 22.42 5.05
CA ASP A 229 -16.00 21.88 6.30
C ASP A 229 -17.50 22.13 6.48
N SER A 230 -18.06 23.15 5.84
CA SER A 230 -19.52 23.37 5.80
C SER A 230 -20.28 22.19 5.20
N LYS A 231 -19.59 21.32 4.44
CA LYS A 231 -20.14 20.12 3.79
C LYS A 231 -20.03 18.85 4.66
N PHE A 232 -19.50 18.92 5.87
CA PHE A 232 -19.29 17.73 6.71
C PHE A 232 -20.60 17.10 7.22
N ASN A 233 -21.72 17.81 7.12
CA ASN A 233 -23.05 17.24 7.36
C ASN A 233 -23.61 16.42 6.17
N HIS A 234 -23.01 16.50 4.98
CA HIS A 234 -23.47 15.77 3.81
C HIS A 234 -23.44 14.24 4.05
N PRO A 235 -24.47 13.47 3.59
CA PRO A 235 -24.53 12.01 3.81
C PRO A 235 -23.30 11.24 3.32
N SER A 236 -22.70 11.64 2.20
CA SER A 236 -21.48 11.01 1.66
C SER A 236 -20.28 11.30 2.53
N TRP A 237 -20.18 12.49 3.15
CA TRP A 237 -19.15 12.77 4.14
C TRP A 237 -19.32 11.89 5.38
N LYS A 238 -20.51 11.87 5.96
CA LYS A 238 -20.81 11.01 7.13
C LYS A 238 -20.46 9.55 6.84
N LYS A 239 -20.75 9.06 5.62
CA LYS A 239 -20.39 7.71 5.18
C LYS A 239 -18.88 7.52 5.01
N TYR A 240 -18.14 8.55 4.62
CA TYR A 240 -16.68 8.52 4.58
C TYR A 240 -16.10 8.55 5.99
N ALA A 241 -16.50 9.51 6.80
CA ALA A 241 -15.98 9.75 8.16
C ALA A 241 -16.26 8.57 9.12
N ALA A 242 -17.40 7.89 8.96
CA ALA A 242 -17.73 6.68 9.73
C ALA A 242 -16.87 5.46 9.41
N GLN A 243 -15.96 5.55 8.43
CA GLN A 243 -15.01 4.46 8.18
C GLN A 243 -13.88 4.53 9.22
N PRO A 244 -13.36 3.38 9.68
CA PRO A 244 -12.35 3.36 10.72
C PRO A 244 -11.05 4.01 10.27
N ALA A 245 -10.27 4.45 11.25
CA ALA A 245 -8.90 4.96 11.08
C ALA A 245 -8.79 6.17 10.13
N ARG A 246 -9.76 7.11 10.22
CA ARG A 246 -9.72 8.41 9.53
C ARG A 246 -9.13 9.48 10.44
N PHE A 247 -8.49 10.47 9.81
CA PHE A 247 -8.02 11.66 10.50
C PHE A 247 -8.08 12.89 9.59
N PHE A 248 -8.14 14.08 10.21
CA PHE A 248 -8.00 15.35 9.53
C PHE A 248 -6.56 15.85 9.59
N HIS A 249 -6.19 16.63 8.59
CA HIS A 249 -4.89 17.29 8.53
C HIS A 249 -5.00 18.61 7.80
N LYS A 250 -4.18 19.59 8.20
CA LYS A 250 -4.01 20.86 7.50
C LYS A 250 -2.61 20.88 6.91
N ILE A 251 -2.52 20.90 5.58
CA ILE A 251 -1.24 21.02 4.88
C ILE A 251 -0.84 22.49 4.90
N ASN A 252 0.28 22.82 5.56
CA ASN A 252 0.87 24.15 5.46
C ASN A 252 1.50 24.32 4.06
N PRO A 253 1.11 25.36 3.29
CA PRO A 253 1.63 25.56 1.94
C PRO A 253 3.17 25.64 1.85
N GLU A 254 3.81 26.19 2.86
CA GLU A 254 5.27 26.38 2.92
C GLU A 254 6.07 25.10 2.71
N ILE A 255 5.51 23.92 3.09
CA ILE A 255 6.19 22.64 2.92
C ILE A 255 6.44 22.26 1.45
N TYR A 256 5.77 22.92 0.51
CA TYR A 256 5.94 22.75 -0.94
C TYR A 256 6.59 23.96 -1.63
N GLY A 257 6.98 24.98 -0.85
CA GLY A 257 7.65 26.18 -1.33
C GLY A 257 6.74 27.15 -2.12
N LYS A 258 7.33 28.22 -2.66
CA LYS A 258 6.65 29.36 -3.31
C LYS A 258 5.76 29.01 -4.52
N ASN A 259 5.93 27.83 -5.08
CA ASN A 259 5.14 27.40 -6.24
C ASN A 259 3.84 26.65 -5.83
N LEU A 260 3.58 26.41 -4.56
CA LEU A 260 2.25 26.10 -4.07
C LEU A 260 1.52 27.43 -3.79
N VAL A 261 0.51 27.74 -4.62
CA VAL A 261 -0.15 29.05 -4.60
C VAL A 261 -1.33 29.17 -3.62
N ASN A 262 -1.47 28.23 -2.70
CA ASN A 262 -2.42 28.36 -1.59
C ASN A 262 -1.87 29.39 -0.59
N ASP A 263 -2.72 30.31 -0.15
CA ASP A 263 -2.41 31.36 0.83
C ASP A 263 -2.73 30.97 2.28
N LYS A 264 -3.47 29.86 2.46
CA LYS A 264 -3.90 29.35 3.75
C LYS A 264 -3.64 27.85 3.86
N PRO A 265 -3.51 27.31 5.09
CA PRO A 265 -3.42 25.86 5.29
C PRO A 265 -4.59 25.10 4.65
N VAL A 266 -4.25 24.07 3.87
CA VAL A 266 -5.23 23.29 3.10
C VAL A 266 -5.79 22.17 3.95
N LEU A 267 -7.08 22.30 4.33
CA LEU A 267 -7.79 21.23 5.06
C LEU A 267 -7.95 20.01 4.16
N THR A 268 -7.52 18.87 4.66
CA THR A 268 -7.62 17.57 3.98
C THR A 268 -7.87 16.46 5.00
N THR A 269 -7.95 15.24 4.52
CA THR A 269 -8.18 14.07 5.36
C THR A 269 -7.33 12.90 4.87
N GLY A 270 -7.00 12.01 5.80
CA GLY A 270 -6.22 10.82 5.55
C GLY A 270 -6.81 9.57 6.19
N ALA A 271 -6.04 8.50 6.12
CA ALA A 271 -6.37 7.25 6.76
C ALA A 271 -5.11 6.50 7.19
N TYR A 272 -5.27 5.62 8.17
CA TYR A 272 -4.26 4.61 8.45
C TYR A 272 -4.41 3.41 7.52
N VAL A 273 -3.28 2.86 7.16
CA VAL A 273 -3.10 1.56 6.50
C VAL A 273 -2.06 0.77 7.29
N GLY A 274 -1.69 -0.40 6.83
CA GLY A 274 -0.69 -1.22 7.50
C GLY A 274 -0.10 -2.28 6.60
N MET A 275 0.73 -3.12 7.20
CA MET A 275 1.27 -4.33 6.60
C MET A 275 0.50 -5.54 7.14
N ASN A 276 -0.01 -6.35 6.23
CA ASN A 276 -0.59 -7.65 6.51
C ASN A 276 0.31 -8.75 5.97
N VAL A 277 0.25 -9.88 6.64
CA VAL A 277 0.94 -11.13 6.28
C VAL A 277 -0.06 -12.29 6.27
N ARG A 278 0.25 -13.39 5.59
CA ARG A 278 -0.55 -14.63 5.72
C ARG A 278 -0.54 -15.11 7.16
N THR A 279 -1.72 -15.47 7.70
CA THR A 279 -1.84 -15.93 9.08
C THR A 279 -0.97 -17.18 9.38
N ASN A 280 -0.75 -18.03 8.37
CA ASN A 280 0.08 -19.24 8.47
C ASN A 280 1.55 -19.03 8.08
N MET A 281 2.02 -17.79 7.98
CA MET A 281 3.46 -17.52 7.85
C MET A 281 4.17 -17.99 9.13
N ASP A 282 5.40 -18.46 8.98
CA ASP A 282 6.22 -18.86 10.13
C ASP A 282 6.41 -17.68 11.10
N SER A 283 6.16 -17.93 12.40
CA SER A 283 6.16 -16.87 13.41
C SER A 283 7.55 -16.33 13.70
N GLU A 284 8.57 -17.16 13.60
CA GLU A 284 9.96 -16.75 13.79
C GLU A 284 10.41 -15.89 12.62
N LEU A 285 10.01 -16.24 11.39
CA LEU A 285 10.28 -15.41 10.22
C LEU A 285 9.62 -14.03 10.34
N VAL A 286 8.32 -13.98 10.70
CA VAL A 286 7.64 -12.68 10.86
C VAL A 286 8.29 -11.87 11.97
N TYR A 287 8.68 -12.48 13.10
CA TYR A 287 9.42 -11.79 14.15
C TYR A 287 10.75 -11.22 13.62
N LYS A 288 11.52 -12.01 12.86
CA LYS A 288 12.79 -11.55 12.26
C LYS A 288 12.55 -10.40 11.27
N THR A 289 11.50 -10.44 10.45
CA THR A 289 11.19 -9.33 9.54
C THR A 289 10.80 -8.06 10.29
N MET A 290 10.07 -8.17 11.40
CA MET A 290 9.75 -7.03 12.28
C MET A 290 11.00 -6.45 12.91
N LYS A 291 11.89 -7.30 13.43
CA LYS A 291 13.16 -6.88 14.03
C LYS A 291 14.08 -6.23 13.00
N ALA A 292 14.19 -6.79 11.80
CA ALA A 292 14.96 -6.22 10.70
C ALA A 292 14.45 -4.81 10.33
N PHE A 293 13.16 -4.64 10.14
CA PHE A 293 12.57 -3.37 9.71
C PHE A 293 12.59 -2.30 10.81
N TRP A 294 12.06 -2.61 12.00
CA TRP A 294 11.93 -1.64 13.09
C TRP A 294 13.23 -1.46 13.87
N GLY A 295 14.13 -2.45 13.86
CA GLY A 295 15.46 -2.33 14.47
C GLY A 295 16.40 -1.44 13.65
N HIS A 296 16.13 -1.29 12.35
CA HIS A 296 16.89 -0.44 11.43
C HIS A 296 16.00 0.64 10.81
N ILE A 297 15.05 1.17 11.59
CA ILE A 297 14.06 2.13 11.09
C ILE A 297 14.67 3.41 10.53
N ASP A 298 15.86 3.78 11.03
CA ASP A 298 16.59 4.97 10.58
C ASP A 298 17.01 4.86 9.10
N GLU A 299 17.26 3.66 8.59
CA GLU A 299 17.48 3.45 7.14
C GLU A 299 16.22 3.78 6.31
N ALA A 300 15.04 3.41 6.81
CA ALA A 300 13.78 3.80 6.18
C ALA A 300 13.57 5.33 6.26
N HIS A 301 13.85 5.94 7.42
CA HIS A 301 13.77 7.39 7.60
C HIS A 301 14.72 8.15 6.67
N ALA A 302 15.91 7.60 6.42
CA ALA A 302 16.89 8.18 5.49
C ALA A 302 16.44 8.09 4.01
N MET A 303 15.58 7.12 3.65
CA MET A 303 15.05 7.02 2.28
C MET A 303 14.13 8.20 1.91
N SER A 304 13.44 8.79 2.91
CA SER A 304 12.52 9.90 2.69
C SER A 304 12.15 10.56 4.01
N VAL A 305 12.31 11.89 4.09
CA VAL A 305 12.01 12.66 5.30
C VAL A 305 10.59 12.42 5.83
N GLN A 306 9.62 12.18 4.95
CA GLN A 306 8.23 11.92 5.33
C GLN A 306 8.06 10.60 6.12
N LEU A 307 8.99 9.67 6.00
CA LEU A 307 8.90 8.40 6.72
C LEU A 307 9.21 8.58 8.21
N LYS A 308 9.89 9.67 8.63
CA LYS A 308 10.10 9.99 10.05
C LYS A 308 8.79 10.15 10.81
N ASP A 309 7.83 10.90 10.26
CA ASP A 309 6.53 11.12 10.87
C ASP A 309 5.54 9.98 10.59
N THR A 310 5.76 9.24 9.52
CA THR A 310 4.90 8.12 9.10
C THR A 310 5.18 6.85 9.91
N LEU A 311 6.47 6.47 10.01
CA LEU A 311 6.94 5.24 10.66
C LEU A 311 7.39 5.53 12.09
N THR A 312 6.43 5.81 12.96
CA THR A 312 6.66 5.97 14.40
C THR A 312 6.08 4.79 15.18
N LEU A 313 6.60 4.49 16.36
CA LEU A 313 6.06 3.43 17.23
C LEU A 313 4.59 3.70 17.59
N LYS A 314 4.20 4.96 17.78
CA LYS A 314 2.82 5.39 18.02
C LYS A 314 1.91 4.99 16.85
N ASN A 315 2.33 5.23 15.63
CA ASN A 315 1.57 4.90 14.42
C ASN A 315 1.52 3.40 14.16
N ALA A 316 2.57 2.68 14.55
CA ALA A 316 2.75 1.26 14.23
C ALA A 316 1.65 0.34 14.76
N VAL A 317 0.98 0.71 15.85
CA VAL A 317 -0.08 -0.07 16.47
C VAL A 317 -1.44 0.65 16.49
N ALA A 318 -1.53 1.84 15.89
CA ALA A 318 -2.70 2.70 15.99
C ALA A 318 -3.95 2.16 15.27
N ALA A 319 -3.79 1.37 14.20
CA ALA A 319 -4.90 0.98 13.34
C ALA A 319 -4.80 -0.45 12.80
N LEU A 320 -4.48 -1.40 13.67
CA LEU A 320 -4.44 -2.83 13.31
C LEU A 320 -5.85 -3.39 13.10
N ALA A 321 -5.97 -4.42 12.26
CA ALA A 321 -7.24 -5.07 11.94
C ALA A 321 -7.07 -6.59 11.85
N GLY A 322 -8.10 -7.33 12.26
CA GLY A 322 -8.05 -8.79 12.34
C GLY A 322 -7.17 -9.28 13.49
N ASN A 323 -6.54 -10.42 13.28
CA ASN A 323 -5.55 -10.91 14.22
C ASN A 323 -4.21 -10.19 13.99
N VAL A 324 -3.47 -9.96 15.06
CA VAL A 324 -2.06 -9.61 14.95
C VAL A 324 -1.29 -10.91 14.81
N HIS A 325 -0.32 -10.96 13.89
CA HIS A 325 0.48 -12.16 13.68
C HIS A 325 1.33 -12.45 14.94
N PRO A 326 1.43 -13.74 15.40
CA PRO A 326 2.17 -14.05 16.62
C PRO A 326 3.60 -13.52 16.65
N GLY A 327 4.34 -13.62 15.54
CA GLY A 327 5.69 -13.05 15.44
C GLY A 327 5.73 -11.55 15.57
N ALA A 328 4.73 -10.83 15.01
CA ALA A 328 4.63 -9.38 15.18
C ALA A 328 4.21 -9.00 16.62
N ALA A 329 3.26 -9.73 17.21
CA ALA A 329 2.83 -9.51 18.59
C ALA A 329 3.98 -9.72 19.59
N ARG A 330 4.81 -10.75 19.38
CA ARG A 330 6.03 -11.00 20.16
C ARG A 330 6.99 -9.80 20.06
N TYR A 331 7.24 -9.31 18.88
CA TYR A 331 8.12 -8.13 18.68
C TYR A 331 7.60 -6.89 19.42
N TRP A 332 6.30 -6.57 19.31
CA TRP A 332 5.73 -5.42 20.00
C TRP A 332 5.78 -5.55 21.51
N LYS A 333 5.51 -6.76 22.05
CA LYS A 333 5.64 -7.07 23.48
C LYS A 333 7.08 -6.85 23.97
N GLU A 334 8.07 -7.34 23.24
CA GLU A 334 9.50 -7.18 23.55
C GLU A 334 9.92 -5.69 23.57
N ARG A 335 9.28 -4.86 22.73
CA ARG A 335 9.49 -3.41 22.69
C ARG A 335 8.70 -2.63 23.74
N GLY A 336 7.98 -3.31 24.62
CA GLY A 336 7.10 -2.67 25.62
C GLY A 336 5.90 -1.92 25.01
N ILE A 337 5.50 -2.24 23.77
CA ILE A 337 4.43 -1.53 23.09
C ILE A 337 3.13 -2.32 23.22
N GLU A 338 2.16 -1.71 23.88
CA GLU A 338 0.82 -2.27 24.03
C GLU A 338 0.04 -2.19 22.71
N ILE A 339 -0.45 -3.32 22.24
CA ILE A 339 -1.34 -3.38 21.10
C ILE A 339 -2.76 -3.10 21.60
N LYS A 340 -3.28 -1.89 21.30
CA LYS A 340 -4.70 -1.60 21.50
C LYS A 340 -5.55 -2.58 20.70
N LYS A 341 -6.76 -2.91 21.20
CA LYS A 341 -7.67 -3.88 20.60
C LYS A 341 -7.84 -3.67 19.08
N PRO A 342 -7.35 -4.58 18.24
CA PRO A 342 -7.49 -4.46 16.79
C PRO A 342 -8.95 -4.50 16.35
N LEU A 343 -9.29 -3.84 15.24
CA LEU A 343 -10.63 -3.90 14.68
C LEU A 343 -10.95 -5.33 14.24
N LYS A 344 -11.92 -5.98 14.87
CA LYS A 344 -12.38 -7.35 14.55
C LYS A 344 -13.89 -7.38 14.35
N PHE A 345 -14.36 -8.33 13.57
CA PHE A 345 -15.78 -8.65 13.40
C PHE A 345 -16.00 -10.13 13.62
N ASN A 346 -17.16 -10.47 14.22
CA ASN A 346 -17.62 -11.83 14.40
C ASN A 346 -18.72 -12.19 13.39
N GLU A 347 -19.15 -13.45 13.39
CA GLU A 347 -20.16 -13.98 12.47
C GLU A 347 -21.55 -13.37 12.72
N GLU A 348 -21.88 -13.13 13.99
CA GLU A 348 -23.14 -12.51 14.38
C GLU A 348 -23.26 -11.09 13.84
N GLN A 349 -22.23 -10.26 14.01
CA GLN A 349 -22.18 -8.90 13.46
C GLN A 349 -22.34 -8.90 11.94
N VAL A 350 -21.68 -9.81 11.23
CA VAL A 350 -21.79 -9.93 9.77
C VAL A 350 -23.17 -10.39 9.35
N ARG A 351 -23.76 -11.36 10.06
CA ARG A 351 -25.13 -11.84 9.83
C ARG A 351 -26.14 -10.72 10.03
N LYS A 352 -26.15 -10.07 11.20
CA LYS A 352 -27.04 -8.93 11.53
C LYS A 352 -26.96 -7.82 10.49
N PHE A 353 -25.74 -7.45 10.04
CA PHE A 353 -25.56 -6.47 9.00
C PHE A 353 -26.18 -6.89 7.67
N LYS A 354 -26.01 -8.15 7.23
CA LYS A 354 -26.58 -8.67 5.98
C LYS A 354 -28.10 -8.66 6.01
N THR A 355 -28.71 -9.07 7.12
CA THR A 355 -30.15 -9.07 7.32
C THR A 355 -30.72 -7.64 7.27
N ASN A 356 -30.16 -6.72 8.03
CA ASN A 356 -30.60 -5.31 8.04
C ASN A 356 -30.47 -4.66 6.65
N ARG A 357 -29.43 -5.01 5.91
CA ARG A 357 -29.22 -4.50 4.55
C ARG A 357 -30.22 -5.08 3.55
N ALA A 358 -30.61 -6.33 3.69
CA ALA A 358 -31.66 -6.95 2.88
C ALA A 358 -33.02 -6.31 3.13
N ALA A 359 -33.39 -6.13 4.41
CA ALA A 359 -34.62 -5.43 4.82
C ALA A 359 -34.69 -3.99 4.29
N ALA A 360 -33.59 -3.21 4.41
CA ALA A 360 -33.51 -1.86 3.88
C ALA A 360 -33.63 -1.79 2.33
N ARG A 361 -33.20 -2.82 1.62
CA ARG A 361 -33.36 -2.91 0.16
C ARG A 361 -34.79 -3.26 -0.24
N ALA A 362 -35.46 -4.13 0.52
CA ALA A 362 -36.84 -4.48 0.29
C ALA A 362 -37.76 -3.26 0.47
N LYS A 363 -37.54 -2.46 1.53
CA LYS A 363 -38.28 -1.20 1.76
C LYS A 363 -38.08 -0.12 0.68
N LYS A 364 -36.99 -0.15 -0.08
CA LYS A 364 -36.72 0.80 -1.20
C LYS A 364 -37.28 0.34 -2.54
N LYS A 365 -37.78 -0.88 -2.63
CA LYS A 365 -38.43 -1.42 -3.85
C LYS A 365 -39.95 -1.34 -3.80
N LYS A 366 -40.52 -1.11 -2.60
CA LYS A 366 -41.90 -0.67 -2.37
C LYS A 366 -41.94 0.86 -2.40
#